data_315fe1f10925d3eb6e792ee8a22f1984
#
_entry.id   315fe1f10925d3eb6e792ee8a22f1984
#
_cell.length_a   1.000
_cell.length_b   1.000
_cell.length_c   1.000
_cell.angle_alpha   90.00
_cell.angle_beta   90.00
_cell.angle_gamma   90.00
#
_symmetry.space_group_name_H-M   'P 1'
#
loop_
_entity.id
_entity.type
_entity.pdbx_description
1 polymer ?
#
loop_
_entity_poly.entity_id
_entity_poly.type
_entity_poly.pdbx_seq_one_letter_code
_entity_poly.pdbx_strand_id
1 'polypeptide(L)'
;MSEVSAGMHDATRSRTQPHAVDNTDWLKTAAIICVLADHIGFFFVEDEQWWSVFGRFAAPPFFFLVGYAQTRTVPLRWIWIGLILTLLEGWNADWTWVTPNILLSLTLIRIARPYAQMLMQRHGWGAFVLLVSTLLAVLPAAGTIVDYGAEGWLWALFGLCQRQYVDGVSSVGSVGGTHRSAVSTLAVTETAGLMRLLACLVAAVVFVWQEQEEFEFPAIHLAVFILGLGVLSVSLCLFMRGESRIQPLKKIASIIRFIGRHTLEIYAIQLAGSELIVKLVPDLSP
;
A
#
# COMPACT_ATOMS: atom_id res chain seq x y z
N MET A 1 -38.44 -18.84 47.74
CA MET A 1 -38.90 -18.78 46.36
C MET A 1 -38.64 -17.35 45.89
N SER A 2 -37.54 -17.12 45.24
CA SER A 2 -37.21 -15.87 44.57
C SER A 2 -36.44 -16.23 43.30
N GLU A 3 -37.10 -16.05 42.17
CA GLU A 3 -36.55 -16.28 40.84
C GLU A 3 -35.44 -15.26 40.54
N VAL A 4 -34.26 -15.75 40.30
CA VAL A 4 -33.14 -14.93 39.76
C VAL A 4 -33.35 -14.85 38.26
N SER A 5 -33.83 -13.70 37.81
CA SER A 5 -33.87 -13.33 36.39
C SER A 5 -32.46 -13.18 35.86
N ALA A 6 -31.95 -14.16 35.13
CA ALA A 6 -30.72 -14.07 34.40
C ALA A 6 -30.91 -13.16 33.18
N GLY A 7 -30.44 -11.93 33.30
CA GLY A 7 -30.34 -10.99 32.20
C GLY A 7 -29.39 -11.54 31.12
N MET A 8 -29.97 -12.00 30.05
CA MET A 8 -29.28 -12.40 28.81
C MET A 8 -28.79 -11.15 28.12
N HIS A 9 -27.56 -10.72 28.40
CA HIS A 9 -26.86 -9.75 27.59
C HIS A 9 -26.59 -10.40 26.24
N ASP A 10 -27.50 -10.13 25.33
CA ASP A 10 -27.36 -10.41 23.92
C ASP A 10 -26.22 -9.55 23.36
N ALA A 11 -25.03 -10.13 23.41
CA ALA A 11 -23.88 -9.60 22.66
C ALA A 11 -24.20 -9.77 21.18
N THR A 12 -24.80 -8.76 20.59
CA THR A 12 -24.93 -8.61 19.14
C THR A 12 -23.53 -8.58 18.54
N ARG A 13 -22.92 -9.77 18.38
CA ARG A 13 -21.85 -9.99 17.43
C ARG A 13 -22.41 -9.52 16.09
N SER A 14 -21.94 -8.36 15.64
CA SER A 14 -22.11 -7.90 14.27
C SER A 14 -21.77 -9.09 13.36
N ARG A 15 -22.78 -9.77 12.84
CA ARG A 15 -22.64 -10.79 11.81
C ARG A 15 -22.15 -10.04 10.57
N THR A 16 -20.85 -10.01 10.37
CA THR A 16 -20.27 -9.60 9.09
C THR A 16 -20.99 -10.39 8.01
N GLN A 17 -21.70 -9.69 7.14
CA GLN A 17 -22.39 -10.36 6.04
C GLN A 17 -21.34 -11.08 5.20
N PRO A 18 -21.47 -12.39 4.93
CA PRO A 18 -20.42 -13.16 4.22
C PRO A 18 -20.16 -12.68 2.79
N HIS A 19 -20.90 -11.66 2.35
CA HIS A 19 -20.84 -11.09 1.01
C HIS A 19 -20.41 -9.61 0.94
N ALA A 20 -20.15 -8.96 2.08
CA ALA A 20 -19.71 -7.57 2.08
C ALA A 20 -18.30 -7.41 1.51
N VAL A 21 -18.10 -6.33 0.73
CA VAL A 21 -16.77 -5.93 0.21
C VAL A 21 -16.08 -5.06 1.25
N ASP A 22 -14.82 -5.37 1.55
CA ASP A 22 -13.97 -4.58 2.44
C ASP A 22 -13.33 -3.41 1.66
N ASN A 23 -13.05 -2.30 2.35
CA ASN A 23 -12.29 -1.18 1.81
C ASN A 23 -10.91 -1.62 1.27
N THR A 24 -10.31 -2.65 1.87
CA THR A 24 -9.05 -3.25 1.40
C THR A 24 -9.23 -3.95 0.04
N ASP A 25 -10.37 -4.61 -0.19
CA ASP A 25 -10.66 -5.27 -1.47
C ASP A 25 -10.80 -4.24 -2.60
N TRP A 26 -11.49 -3.12 -2.33
CA TRP A 26 -11.59 -1.99 -3.27
C TRP A 26 -10.23 -1.42 -3.62
N LEU A 27 -9.40 -1.10 -2.61
CA LEU A 27 -8.09 -0.50 -2.81
C LEU A 27 -7.16 -1.42 -3.61
N LYS A 28 -7.14 -2.71 -3.28
CA LYS A 28 -6.34 -3.71 -4.01
C LYS A 28 -6.84 -3.91 -5.44
N THR A 29 -8.16 -3.90 -5.66
CA THR A 29 -8.72 -4.03 -6.99
C THR A 29 -8.34 -2.85 -7.87
N ALA A 30 -8.45 -1.62 -7.34
CA ALA A 30 -8.02 -0.43 -8.05
C ALA A 30 -6.52 -0.49 -8.39
N ALA A 31 -5.67 -0.86 -7.41
CA ALA A 31 -4.24 -0.99 -7.63
C ALA A 31 -3.89 -2.05 -8.70
N ILE A 32 -4.54 -3.21 -8.71
CA ILE A 32 -4.30 -4.24 -9.73
C ILE A 32 -4.72 -3.77 -11.13
N ILE A 33 -5.81 -3.02 -11.26
CA ILE A 33 -6.20 -2.44 -12.55
C ILE A 33 -5.10 -1.48 -13.05
N CYS A 34 -4.51 -0.67 -12.16
CA CYS A 34 -3.38 0.19 -12.51
C CYS A 34 -2.13 -0.63 -12.91
N VAL A 35 -1.80 -1.71 -12.18
CA VAL A 35 -0.70 -2.61 -12.56
C VAL A 35 -0.91 -3.20 -13.96
N LEU A 36 -2.13 -3.68 -14.25
CA LEU A 36 -2.45 -4.23 -15.57
C LEU A 36 -2.27 -3.17 -16.67
N ALA A 37 -2.71 -1.94 -16.43
CA ALA A 37 -2.51 -0.83 -17.36
C ALA A 37 -1.01 -0.57 -17.60
N ASP A 38 -0.23 -0.44 -16.52
CA ASP A 38 1.22 -0.24 -16.57
C ASP A 38 1.94 -1.28 -17.43
N HIS A 39 1.71 -2.55 -17.13
CA HIS A 39 2.38 -3.64 -17.83
C HIS A 39 1.90 -3.80 -19.28
N ILE A 40 0.61 -3.53 -19.58
CA ILE A 40 0.15 -3.51 -20.97
C ILE A 40 0.88 -2.40 -21.74
N GLY A 41 0.97 -1.20 -21.16
CA GLY A 41 1.73 -0.11 -21.76
C GLY A 41 3.17 -0.47 -21.99
N PHE A 42 3.86 -0.94 -20.91
CA PHE A 42 5.28 -1.26 -20.95
C PHE A 42 5.65 -2.37 -21.95
N PHE A 43 4.86 -3.44 -22.03
CA PHE A 43 5.21 -4.61 -22.85
C PHE A 43 4.67 -4.57 -24.28
N PHE A 44 3.59 -3.83 -24.55
CA PHE A 44 2.85 -3.98 -25.81
C PHE A 44 2.47 -2.68 -26.54
N VAL A 45 2.83 -1.50 -25.98
CA VAL A 45 2.43 -0.22 -26.58
C VAL A 45 3.64 0.71 -26.70
N GLU A 46 3.99 1.09 -27.94
CA GLU A 46 5.08 2.06 -28.19
C GLU A 46 4.69 3.48 -27.72
N ASP A 47 5.62 4.17 -27.07
CA ASP A 47 5.59 5.61 -26.72
C ASP A 47 4.33 6.12 -26.00
N GLU A 48 3.56 5.24 -25.35
CA GLU A 48 2.29 5.62 -24.75
C GLU A 48 2.44 5.96 -23.26
N GLN A 49 2.91 7.16 -22.98
CA GLN A 49 3.16 7.64 -21.60
C GLN A 49 1.90 7.66 -20.71
N TRP A 50 0.68 7.69 -21.28
CA TRP A 50 -0.54 7.62 -20.47
C TRP A 50 -0.67 6.30 -19.69
N TRP A 51 -0.21 5.19 -20.25
CA TRP A 51 -0.21 3.91 -19.54
C TRP A 51 0.67 3.98 -18.30
N SER A 52 1.86 4.57 -18.42
CA SER A 52 2.77 4.79 -17.29
C SER A 52 2.16 5.73 -16.24
N VAL A 53 1.52 6.85 -16.64
CA VAL A 53 0.83 7.76 -15.72
C VAL A 53 -0.20 7.01 -14.86
N PHE A 54 -1.05 6.18 -15.47
CA PHE A 54 -2.07 5.43 -14.73
C PHE A 54 -1.47 4.26 -13.96
N GLY A 55 -0.44 3.63 -14.50
CA GLY A 55 0.26 2.50 -13.88
C GLY A 55 0.90 2.86 -12.55
N ARG A 56 1.53 4.02 -12.48
CA ARG A 56 2.22 4.50 -11.26
C ARG A 56 1.31 4.63 -10.04
N PHE A 57 -0.01 4.76 -10.21
CA PHE A 57 -0.95 4.76 -9.07
C PHE A 57 -1.05 3.39 -8.37
N ALA A 58 -0.45 2.34 -8.88
CA ALA A 58 -0.50 1.00 -8.29
C ALA A 58 0.38 0.83 -7.05
N ALA A 59 1.61 1.34 -7.08
CA ALA A 59 2.60 1.12 -6.04
C ALA A 59 2.21 1.75 -4.68
N PRO A 60 1.80 3.02 -4.59
CA PRO A 60 1.43 3.65 -3.33
C PRO A 60 0.43 2.85 -2.48
N PRO A 61 -0.70 2.34 -3.01
CA PRO A 61 -1.64 1.51 -2.25
C PRO A 61 -1.03 0.23 -1.68
N PHE A 62 -0.17 -0.47 -2.42
CA PHE A 62 0.43 -1.71 -1.95
C PHE A 62 1.39 -1.46 -0.79
N PHE A 63 2.29 -0.50 -0.93
CA PHE A 63 3.21 -0.12 0.13
C PHE A 63 2.47 0.42 1.36
N PHE A 64 1.48 1.29 1.16
CA PHE A 64 0.61 1.79 2.22
C PHE A 64 -0.07 0.65 2.98
N LEU A 65 -0.67 -0.32 2.28
CA LEU A 65 -1.36 -1.44 2.91
C LEU A 65 -0.41 -2.34 3.73
N VAL A 66 0.83 -2.54 3.28
CA VAL A 66 1.83 -3.29 4.04
C VAL A 66 2.23 -2.53 5.31
N GLY A 67 2.41 -1.22 5.23
CA GLY A 67 2.64 -0.37 6.39
C GLY A 67 1.47 -0.32 7.37
N TYR A 68 0.25 -0.27 6.86
CA TYR A 68 -0.99 -0.24 7.64
C TYR A 68 -1.31 -1.58 8.30
N ALA A 69 -0.88 -2.71 7.73
CA ALA A 69 -1.21 -4.05 8.22
C ALA A 69 -0.62 -4.33 9.61
N GLN A 70 -1.37 -4.98 10.50
CA GLN A 70 -0.90 -5.38 11.83
C GLN A 70 -0.25 -6.77 11.88
N THR A 71 -0.45 -7.57 10.83
CA THR A 71 0.08 -8.94 10.78
C THR A 71 1.59 -8.95 10.67
N ARG A 72 2.25 -9.72 11.54
CA ARG A 72 3.72 -9.84 11.59
C ARG A 72 4.27 -10.96 10.71
N THR A 73 3.42 -11.90 10.29
CA THR A 73 3.84 -13.04 9.48
C THR A 73 4.13 -12.60 8.06
N VAL A 74 5.31 -12.96 7.57
CA VAL A 74 5.69 -12.80 6.15
C VAL A 74 5.28 -14.08 5.42
N PRO A 75 4.41 -14.02 4.41
CA PRO A 75 4.07 -15.20 3.63
C PRO A 75 5.27 -15.64 2.80
N LEU A 76 5.78 -16.85 3.00
CA LEU A 76 6.90 -17.39 2.22
C LEU A 76 6.65 -17.34 0.70
N ARG A 77 5.38 -17.42 0.28
CA ARG A 77 5.00 -17.30 -1.13
C ARG A 77 5.41 -15.94 -1.75
N TRP A 78 5.48 -14.84 -0.98
CA TRP A 78 5.96 -13.55 -1.48
C TRP A 78 7.44 -13.61 -1.87
N ILE A 79 8.23 -14.28 -1.04
CA ILE A 79 9.68 -14.44 -1.27
C ILE A 79 9.90 -15.29 -2.52
N TRP A 80 9.26 -16.48 -2.59
CA TRP A 80 9.45 -17.38 -3.72
C TRP A 80 8.95 -16.80 -5.04
N ILE A 81 7.76 -16.20 -5.05
CA ILE A 81 7.23 -15.56 -6.26
C ILE A 81 8.11 -14.37 -6.66
N GLY A 82 8.50 -13.51 -5.70
CA GLY A 82 9.39 -12.39 -5.98
C GLY A 82 10.73 -12.82 -6.55
N LEU A 83 11.35 -13.89 -6.02
CA LEU A 83 12.58 -14.46 -6.57
C LEU A 83 12.39 -15.00 -7.99
N ILE A 84 11.32 -15.76 -8.23
CA ILE A 84 11.02 -16.30 -9.56
C ILE A 84 10.84 -15.19 -10.58
N LEU A 85 10.09 -14.13 -10.23
CA LEU A 85 9.87 -12.99 -11.12
C LEU A 85 11.17 -12.23 -11.38
N THR A 86 11.99 -11.97 -10.36
CA THR A 86 13.31 -11.36 -10.53
C THR A 86 14.23 -12.18 -11.44
N LEU A 87 14.20 -13.52 -11.30
CA LEU A 87 15.00 -14.40 -12.17
C LEU A 87 14.48 -14.40 -13.62
N LEU A 88 13.17 -14.33 -13.82
CA LEU A 88 12.57 -14.26 -15.14
C LEU A 88 12.89 -12.94 -15.85
N GLU A 89 12.80 -11.83 -15.14
CA GLU A 89 13.18 -10.50 -15.61
C GLU A 89 14.69 -10.47 -15.96
N GLY A 90 15.56 -11.02 -15.09
CA GLY A 90 16.98 -11.15 -15.36
C GLY A 90 17.29 -11.98 -16.60
N TRP A 91 16.53 -13.04 -16.82
CA TRP A 91 16.68 -13.84 -18.04
C TRP A 91 16.29 -13.06 -19.31
N ASN A 92 15.28 -12.20 -19.24
CA ASN A 92 14.88 -11.35 -20.35
C ASN A 92 15.87 -10.20 -20.60
N ALA A 93 16.43 -9.61 -19.55
CA ALA A 93 17.40 -8.54 -19.60
C ALA A 93 18.86 -9.03 -19.84
N ASP A 94 19.06 -10.30 -20.20
CA ASP A 94 20.39 -10.92 -20.38
C ASP A 94 21.33 -10.68 -19.18
N TRP A 95 20.77 -10.62 -17.97
CA TRP A 95 21.46 -10.43 -16.68
C TRP A 95 22.31 -9.15 -16.58
N THR A 96 21.98 -8.11 -17.36
CA THR A 96 22.76 -6.85 -17.34
C THR A 96 22.61 -6.13 -16.01
N TRP A 97 21.40 -5.80 -15.61
CA TRP A 97 21.07 -5.24 -14.30
C TRP A 97 19.60 -5.50 -14.00
N VAL A 98 19.32 -6.14 -12.89
CA VAL A 98 17.94 -6.46 -12.47
C VAL A 98 17.78 -6.12 -11.00
N THR A 99 16.85 -5.25 -10.70
CA THR A 99 16.46 -4.96 -9.32
C THR A 99 15.54 -6.07 -8.80
N PRO A 100 15.67 -6.47 -7.53
CA PRO A 100 14.72 -7.39 -6.93
C PRO A 100 13.29 -6.89 -7.03
N ASN A 101 12.38 -7.75 -7.52
CA ASN A 101 10.98 -7.44 -7.75
C ASN A 101 10.28 -6.80 -6.53
N ILE A 102 9.27 -5.97 -6.75
CA ILE A 102 8.48 -5.25 -5.73
C ILE A 102 8.01 -6.16 -4.56
N LEU A 103 7.77 -7.45 -4.80
CA LEU A 103 7.37 -8.38 -3.73
C LEU A 103 8.46 -8.57 -2.68
N LEU A 104 9.74 -8.48 -3.08
CA LEU A 104 10.87 -8.54 -2.14
C LEU A 104 10.96 -7.23 -1.34
N SER A 105 10.74 -6.08 -1.97
CA SER A 105 10.63 -4.78 -1.29
C SER A 105 9.50 -4.79 -0.24
N LEU A 106 8.30 -5.24 -0.62
CA LEU A 106 7.16 -5.39 0.29
C LEU A 106 7.46 -6.37 1.45
N THR A 107 8.21 -7.44 1.18
CA THR A 107 8.66 -8.40 2.19
C THR A 107 9.61 -7.77 3.20
N LEU A 108 10.61 -7.01 2.73
CA LEU A 108 11.56 -6.30 3.60
C LEU A 108 10.84 -5.27 4.50
N ILE A 109 9.93 -4.49 3.92
CA ILE A 109 9.11 -3.54 4.68
C ILE A 109 8.30 -4.27 5.75
N ARG A 110 7.70 -5.40 5.42
CA ARG A 110 6.90 -6.18 6.37
C ARG A 110 7.72 -6.70 7.54
N ILE A 111 8.98 -7.08 7.30
CA ILE A 111 9.94 -7.47 8.34
C ILE A 111 10.33 -6.26 9.21
N ALA A 112 10.61 -5.11 8.60
CA ALA A 112 11.08 -3.91 9.28
C ALA A 112 9.96 -3.17 10.05
N ARG A 113 8.71 -3.26 9.57
CA ARG A 113 7.56 -2.52 10.12
C ARG A 113 7.38 -2.63 11.63
N PRO A 114 7.45 -3.81 12.31
CA PRO A 114 7.29 -3.89 13.75
C PRO A 114 8.39 -3.14 14.50
N TYR A 115 9.61 -3.08 13.97
CA TYR A 115 10.73 -2.34 14.57
C TYR A 115 10.51 -0.83 14.44
N ALA A 116 10.07 -0.35 13.25
CA ALA A 116 9.70 1.04 13.03
C ALA A 116 8.56 1.45 13.97
N GLN A 117 7.53 0.61 14.11
CA GLN A 117 6.42 0.84 15.04
C GLN A 117 6.91 0.96 16.50
N MET A 118 7.75 0.03 16.96
CA MET A 118 8.31 0.05 18.32
C MET A 118 9.15 1.31 18.55
N LEU A 119 9.96 1.70 17.56
CA LEU A 119 10.79 2.91 17.66
C LEU A 119 9.92 4.17 17.78
N MET A 120 8.88 4.29 16.94
CA MET A 120 7.94 5.41 16.99
C MET A 120 7.15 5.44 18.31
N GLN A 121 6.75 4.29 18.85
CA GLN A 121 6.07 4.23 20.15
C GLN A 121 6.95 4.66 21.32
N ARG A 122 8.28 4.42 21.24
CA ARG A 122 9.24 4.79 22.30
C ARG A 122 9.68 6.26 22.21
N HIS A 123 9.91 6.76 21.01
CA HIS A 123 10.59 8.05 20.80
C HIS A 123 9.73 9.07 20.04
N GLY A 124 8.51 8.72 19.65
CA GLY A 124 7.55 9.63 19.01
C GLY A 124 8.13 10.39 17.82
N TRP A 125 8.12 11.72 17.87
CA TRP A 125 8.62 12.61 16.81
C TRP A 125 10.10 12.37 16.47
N GLY A 126 10.96 12.11 17.46
CA GLY A 126 12.38 11.86 17.21
C GLY A 126 12.58 10.64 16.30
N ALA A 127 11.84 9.56 16.55
CA ALA A 127 11.87 8.37 15.71
C ALA A 127 11.29 8.63 14.30
N PHE A 128 10.19 9.38 14.20
CA PHE A 128 9.60 9.75 12.94
C PHE A 128 10.58 10.53 12.05
N VAL A 129 11.17 11.59 12.60
CA VAL A 129 12.17 12.41 11.90
C VAL A 129 13.38 11.57 11.49
N LEU A 130 13.89 10.71 12.39
CA LEU A 130 15.00 9.82 12.08
C LEU A 130 14.68 8.88 10.92
N LEU A 131 13.50 8.23 10.92
CA LEU A 131 13.08 7.32 9.86
C LEU A 131 12.94 8.06 8.51
N VAL A 132 12.27 9.21 8.49
CA VAL A 132 12.12 10.01 7.28
C VAL A 132 13.49 10.48 6.76
N SER A 133 14.33 11.04 7.63
CA SER A 133 15.67 11.52 7.23
C SER A 133 16.56 10.38 6.71
N THR A 134 16.48 9.20 7.33
CA THR A 134 17.23 8.02 6.85
C THR A 134 16.74 7.59 5.48
N LEU A 135 15.42 7.51 5.25
CA LEU A 135 14.86 7.15 3.95
C LEU A 135 15.23 8.16 2.86
N LEU A 136 15.19 9.45 3.18
CA LEU A 136 15.61 10.51 2.26
C LEU A 136 17.12 10.45 1.96
N ALA A 137 17.95 10.14 2.95
CA ALA A 137 19.39 10.04 2.77
C ALA A 137 19.81 8.84 1.89
N VAL A 138 19.07 7.72 1.96
CA VAL A 138 19.35 6.52 1.14
C VAL A 138 18.62 6.53 -0.19
N LEU A 139 17.75 7.50 -0.45
CA LEU A 139 16.91 7.57 -1.66
C LEU A 139 17.70 7.39 -2.97
N PRO A 140 18.86 8.07 -3.19
CA PRO A 140 19.60 7.92 -4.45
C PRO A 140 20.16 6.53 -4.70
N ALA A 141 20.42 5.76 -3.63
CA ALA A 141 20.98 4.42 -3.72
C ALA A 141 19.95 3.30 -3.62
N ALA A 142 18.80 3.58 -3.02
CA ALA A 142 17.83 2.54 -2.69
C ALA A 142 17.15 1.95 -3.93
N GLY A 143 16.87 2.75 -4.95
CA GLY A 143 16.31 2.31 -6.24
C GLY A 143 17.21 1.36 -7.02
N THR A 144 18.53 1.43 -6.80
CA THR A 144 19.48 0.50 -7.43
C THR A 144 19.54 -0.87 -6.73
N ILE A 145 19.01 -0.98 -5.51
CA ILE A 145 19.07 -2.20 -4.69
C ILE A 145 17.77 -2.98 -4.73
N VAL A 146 16.65 -2.28 -4.70
CA VAL A 146 15.30 -2.88 -4.69
C VAL A 146 14.33 -1.99 -5.46
N ASP A 147 13.37 -2.63 -6.11
CA ASP A 147 12.29 -1.96 -6.83
C ASP A 147 11.50 -1.03 -5.88
N TYR A 148 11.18 0.18 -6.33
CA TYR A 148 10.61 1.28 -5.53
C TYR A 148 11.41 1.68 -4.28
N GLY A 149 12.64 1.29 -4.14
CA GLY A 149 13.60 1.76 -3.13
C GLY A 149 13.02 2.44 -1.88
N ALA A 150 13.59 3.59 -1.51
CA ALA A 150 13.17 4.33 -0.31
C ALA A 150 11.79 5.00 -0.46
N GLU A 151 11.33 5.29 -1.66
CA GLU A 151 10.01 5.88 -1.91
C GLU A 151 8.86 4.95 -1.50
N GLY A 152 8.96 3.65 -1.83
CA GLY A 152 8.00 2.64 -1.37
C GLY A 152 7.96 2.56 0.15
N TRP A 153 9.12 2.67 0.82
CA TRP A 153 9.19 2.70 2.28
C TRP A 153 8.54 3.94 2.88
N LEU A 154 8.60 5.10 2.21
CA LEU A 154 7.89 6.31 2.65
C LEU A 154 6.37 6.11 2.60
N TRP A 155 5.83 5.47 1.56
CA TRP A 155 4.42 5.11 1.49
C TRP A 155 4.03 4.09 2.59
N ALA A 156 4.91 3.16 2.91
CA ALA A 156 4.68 2.22 4.01
C ALA A 156 4.74 2.92 5.38
N LEU A 157 5.65 3.87 5.57
CA LEU A 157 5.69 4.70 6.79
C LEU A 157 4.40 5.51 6.95
N PHE A 158 3.90 6.09 5.87
CA PHE A 158 2.58 6.73 5.87
C PHE A 158 1.48 5.75 6.31
N GLY A 159 1.44 4.54 5.76
CA GLY A 159 0.49 3.50 6.16
C GLY A 159 0.58 3.15 7.66
N LEU A 160 1.78 3.06 8.21
CA LEU A 160 2.01 2.86 9.65
C LEU A 160 1.46 4.02 10.48
N CYS A 161 1.73 5.27 10.09
CA CYS A 161 1.22 6.47 10.78
C CYS A 161 -0.31 6.55 10.70
N GLN A 162 -0.90 6.24 9.53
CA GLN A 162 -2.35 6.17 9.34
C GLN A 162 -2.98 5.14 10.29
N ARG A 163 -2.35 3.98 10.47
CA ARG A 163 -2.84 2.96 11.40
C ARG A 163 -2.81 3.44 12.83
N GLN A 164 -1.72 4.06 13.26
CA GLN A 164 -1.59 4.59 14.62
C GLN A 164 -2.64 5.67 14.91
N TYR A 165 -2.91 6.54 13.92
CA TYR A 165 -3.96 7.54 14.02
C TYR A 165 -5.35 6.91 14.18
N VAL A 166 -5.70 5.94 13.34
CA VAL A 166 -7.01 5.26 13.40
C VAL A 166 -7.21 4.53 14.72
N ASP A 167 -6.18 3.84 15.22
CA ASP A 167 -6.22 3.15 16.52
C ASP A 167 -6.38 4.17 17.68
N GLY A 168 -5.71 5.33 17.60
CA GLY A 168 -5.85 6.43 18.56
C GLY A 168 -7.28 6.99 18.60
N VAL A 169 -7.85 7.30 17.43
CA VAL A 169 -9.24 7.80 17.34
C VAL A 169 -10.24 6.78 17.90
N SER A 170 -10.04 5.49 17.59
CA SER A 170 -10.93 4.42 18.07
C SER A 170 -10.86 4.26 19.59
N SER A 171 -9.69 4.47 20.19
CA SER A 171 -9.52 4.39 21.64
C SER A 171 -10.19 5.56 22.38
N VAL A 172 -10.18 6.77 21.81
CA VAL A 172 -10.89 7.94 22.39
C VAL A 172 -12.38 7.69 22.50
N GLY A 173 -12.99 7.08 21.46
CA GLY A 173 -14.42 6.78 21.46
C GLY A 173 -14.87 5.70 22.45
N SER A 174 -13.95 4.89 22.97
CA SER A 174 -14.24 3.79 23.90
C SER A 174 -13.98 4.14 25.38
N VAL A 175 -13.29 5.27 25.66
CA VAL A 175 -12.93 5.66 27.03
C VAL A 175 -14.08 6.38 27.71
N GLY A 176 -14.90 5.64 28.48
CA GLY A 176 -15.76 6.17 29.55
C GLY A 176 -14.97 6.57 30.81
N GLY A 177 -13.72 7.02 30.67
CA GLY A 177 -12.76 7.22 31.74
C GLY A 177 -12.62 8.68 32.19
N THR A 178 -11.84 8.89 33.28
CA THR A 178 -11.60 10.18 33.90
C THR A 178 -11.04 11.22 32.91
N HIS A 179 -11.39 12.49 33.11
CA HIS A 179 -11.02 13.64 32.26
C HIS A 179 -9.50 13.69 31.90
N ARG A 180 -8.64 13.24 32.80
CA ARG A 180 -7.18 13.22 32.64
C ARG A 180 -6.71 12.19 31.61
N SER A 181 -7.40 11.05 31.51
CA SER A 181 -7.13 10.00 30.50
C SER A 181 -7.56 10.46 29.12
N ALA A 182 -8.66 11.19 28.99
CA ALA A 182 -9.17 11.71 27.72
C ALA A 182 -8.20 12.76 27.12
N VAL A 183 -7.67 13.68 27.92
CA VAL A 183 -6.74 14.73 27.45
C VAL A 183 -5.43 14.13 26.94
N SER A 184 -4.85 13.14 27.63
CA SER A 184 -3.62 12.48 27.17
C SER A 184 -3.83 11.70 25.87
N THR A 185 -4.97 11.05 25.71
CA THR A 185 -5.31 10.31 24.48
C THR A 185 -5.54 11.25 23.29
N LEU A 186 -6.17 12.41 23.50
CA LEU A 186 -6.34 13.43 22.47
C LEU A 186 -5.00 13.97 21.97
N ALA A 187 -4.08 14.32 22.86
CA ALA A 187 -2.75 14.81 22.48
C ALA A 187 -1.95 13.79 21.66
N VAL A 188 -2.04 12.50 22.01
CA VAL A 188 -1.41 11.42 21.26
C VAL A 188 -2.03 11.27 19.88
N THR A 189 -3.36 11.40 19.77
CA THR A 189 -4.08 11.31 18.51
C THR A 189 -3.76 12.48 17.58
N GLU A 190 -3.68 13.71 18.09
CA GLU A 190 -3.28 14.89 17.32
C GLU A 190 -1.86 14.74 16.77
N THR A 191 -0.92 14.28 17.61
CA THR A 191 0.46 14.01 17.23
C THR A 191 0.54 12.96 16.10
N ALA A 192 -0.19 11.86 16.24
CA ALA A 192 -0.28 10.82 15.20
C ALA A 192 -0.94 11.35 13.91
N GLY A 193 -1.93 12.24 14.03
CA GLY A 193 -2.57 12.92 12.91
C GLY A 193 -1.59 13.78 12.10
N LEU A 194 -0.73 14.56 12.77
CA LEU A 194 0.27 15.39 12.11
C LEU A 194 1.36 14.55 11.45
N MET A 195 1.90 13.53 12.15
CA MET A 195 2.88 12.60 11.58
C MET A 195 2.36 11.92 10.31
N ARG A 196 1.09 11.50 10.32
CA ARG A 196 0.40 10.91 9.18
C ARG A 196 0.38 11.85 7.97
N LEU A 197 -0.01 13.11 8.17
CA LEU A 197 -0.09 14.09 7.08
C LEU A 197 1.30 14.43 6.53
N LEU A 198 2.30 14.58 7.39
CA LEU A 198 3.68 14.81 6.96
C LEU A 198 4.25 13.58 6.22
N ALA A 199 4.00 12.36 6.69
CA ALA A 199 4.43 11.15 5.99
C ALA A 199 3.78 11.05 4.61
N CYS A 200 2.48 11.34 4.49
CA CYS A 200 1.77 11.39 3.22
C CYS A 200 2.37 12.43 2.27
N LEU A 201 2.60 13.65 2.75
CA LEU A 201 3.17 14.74 1.95
C LEU A 201 4.58 14.39 1.45
N VAL A 202 5.46 13.92 2.34
CA VAL A 202 6.83 13.53 1.97
C VAL A 202 6.81 12.38 0.97
N ALA A 203 6.00 11.34 1.21
CA ALA A 203 5.87 10.22 0.28
C ALA A 203 5.38 10.67 -1.09
N ALA A 204 4.36 11.53 -1.16
CA ALA A 204 3.82 12.02 -2.42
C ALA A 204 4.80 12.91 -3.19
N VAL A 205 5.50 13.83 -2.50
CA VAL A 205 6.49 14.73 -3.13
C VAL A 205 7.66 13.92 -3.67
N VAL A 206 8.21 12.99 -2.88
CA VAL A 206 9.33 12.14 -3.30
C VAL A 206 8.91 11.27 -4.48
N PHE A 207 7.71 10.70 -4.45
CA PHE A 207 7.20 9.85 -5.53
C PHE A 207 7.04 10.63 -6.83
N VAL A 208 6.43 11.84 -6.80
CA VAL A 208 6.34 12.69 -7.99
C VAL A 208 7.72 13.03 -8.55
N TRP A 209 8.68 13.33 -7.67
CA TRP A 209 10.03 13.65 -8.11
C TRP A 209 10.72 12.45 -8.77
N GLN A 210 10.69 11.27 -8.16
CA GLN A 210 11.31 10.05 -8.71
C GLN A 210 10.68 9.64 -10.05
N GLU A 211 9.35 9.61 -10.13
CA GLU A 211 8.66 9.26 -11.36
C GLU A 211 8.89 10.29 -12.48
N GLN A 212 9.05 11.57 -12.14
CA GLN A 212 9.40 12.59 -13.12
C GLN A 212 10.84 12.44 -13.63
N GLU A 213 11.79 12.08 -12.77
CA GLU A 213 13.18 11.78 -13.17
C GLU A 213 13.27 10.52 -14.05
N GLU A 214 12.41 9.53 -13.82
CA GLU A 214 12.42 8.26 -14.54
C GLU A 214 11.72 8.34 -15.90
N PHE A 215 10.54 9.00 -15.96
CA PHE A 215 9.67 9.01 -17.14
C PHE A 215 9.68 10.31 -17.94
N GLU A 216 10.28 11.38 -17.42
CA GLU A 216 10.31 12.69 -18.06
C GLU A 216 8.94 13.15 -18.58
N PHE A 217 7.89 12.98 -17.77
CA PHE A 217 6.50 13.26 -18.17
C PHE A 217 6.33 14.68 -18.74
N PRO A 218 5.73 14.83 -19.92
CA PRO A 218 5.29 16.13 -20.42
C PRO A 218 4.33 16.83 -19.45
N ALA A 219 4.26 18.15 -19.50
CA ALA A 219 3.52 18.97 -18.53
C ALA A 219 2.07 18.50 -18.28
N ILE A 220 1.35 18.06 -19.31
CA ILE A 220 -0.03 17.59 -19.17
C ILE A 220 -0.10 16.24 -18.45
N HIS A 221 0.81 15.29 -18.74
CA HIS A 221 0.90 13.99 -18.08
C HIS A 221 1.27 14.17 -16.62
N LEU A 222 2.29 15.03 -16.35
CA LEU A 222 2.70 15.35 -14.98
C LEU A 222 1.56 16.01 -14.18
N ALA A 223 0.81 16.94 -14.79
CA ALA A 223 -0.32 17.59 -14.12
C ALA A 223 -1.41 16.56 -13.74
N VAL A 224 -1.76 15.64 -14.65
CA VAL A 224 -2.74 14.58 -14.39
C VAL A 224 -2.21 13.61 -13.34
N PHE A 225 -0.91 13.27 -13.39
CA PHE A 225 -0.26 12.42 -12.39
C PHE A 225 -0.32 13.05 -10.99
N ILE A 226 0.09 14.31 -10.84
CA ILE A 226 0.03 15.04 -9.56
C ILE A 226 -1.41 15.11 -9.03
N LEU A 227 -2.37 15.45 -9.89
CA LEU A 227 -3.78 15.51 -9.49
C LEU A 227 -4.32 14.16 -9.04
N GLY A 228 -4.05 13.11 -9.82
CA GLY A 228 -4.46 11.74 -9.49
C GLY A 228 -3.81 11.25 -8.20
N LEU A 229 -2.51 11.52 -8.00
CA LEU A 229 -1.80 11.17 -6.77
C LEU A 229 -2.35 11.95 -5.56
N GLY A 230 -2.77 13.22 -5.76
CA GLY A 230 -3.45 14.00 -4.74
C GLY A 230 -4.77 13.36 -4.31
N VAL A 231 -5.61 12.95 -5.26
CA VAL A 231 -6.87 12.22 -4.99
C VAL A 231 -6.60 10.90 -4.27
N LEU A 232 -5.60 10.15 -4.72
CA LEU A 232 -5.19 8.90 -4.08
C LEU A 232 -4.72 9.14 -2.65
N SER A 233 -3.87 10.14 -2.42
CA SER A 233 -3.34 10.50 -1.10
C SER A 233 -4.45 10.86 -0.11
N VAL A 234 -5.45 11.67 -0.55
CA VAL A 234 -6.63 11.97 0.24
C VAL A 234 -7.42 10.70 0.57
N SER A 235 -7.61 9.82 -0.43
CA SER A 235 -8.32 8.55 -0.25
C SER A 235 -7.61 7.66 0.79
N LEU A 236 -6.27 7.59 0.75
CA LEU A 236 -5.46 6.86 1.72
C LEU A 236 -5.48 7.51 3.12
N CYS A 237 -5.52 8.84 3.22
CA CYS A 237 -5.72 9.55 4.49
C CYS A 237 -7.09 9.25 5.13
N LEU A 238 -8.11 8.99 4.32
CA LEU A 238 -9.46 8.63 4.78
C LEU A 238 -9.63 7.12 4.95
N PHE A 239 -8.63 6.33 4.59
CA PHE A 239 -8.72 4.88 4.63
C PHE A 239 -8.85 4.35 6.06
N MET A 240 -9.88 3.53 6.26
CA MET A 240 -10.11 2.74 7.45
C MET A 240 -10.45 1.31 7.02
N ARG A 241 -9.82 0.33 7.68
CA ARG A 241 -10.13 -1.08 7.41
C ARG A 241 -11.52 -1.40 7.96
N GLY A 242 -12.33 -2.07 7.15
CA GLY A 242 -13.69 -2.49 7.52
C GLY A 242 -14.56 -2.64 6.30
N GLU A 243 -15.82 -2.97 6.53
CA GLU A 243 -16.81 -3.06 5.46
C GLU A 243 -16.97 -1.72 4.75
N SER A 244 -16.96 -1.76 3.43
CA SER A 244 -17.15 -0.56 2.61
C SER A 244 -18.58 -0.04 2.77
N ARG A 245 -18.68 1.28 2.86
CA ARG A 245 -20.02 1.95 2.83
C ARG A 245 -20.69 1.79 1.46
N ILE A 246 -19.89 1.63 0.41
CA ILE A 246 -20.39 1.41 -0.95
C ILE A 246 -20.35 -0.10 -1.20
N GLN A 247 -21.54 -0.72 -1.21
CA GLN A 247 -21.68 -2.13 -1.55
C GLN A 247 -22.18 -2.25 -2.99
N PRO A 248 -21.38 -2.84 -3.91
CA PRO A 248 -21.79 -3.00 -5.30
C PRO A 248 -22.79 -4.15 -5.46
N LEU A 249 -23.37 -4.26 -6.65
CA LEU A 249 -24.22 -5.40 -7.00
C LEU A 249 -23.48 -6.73 -6.72
N LYS A 250 -24.23 -7.78 -6.31
CA LYS A 250 -23.68 -9.07 -5.85
C LYS A 250 -22.63 -9.67 -6.81
N LYS A 251 -22.84 -9.57 -8.12
CA LYS A 251 -21.87 -10.05 -9.14
C LYS A 251 -20.56 -9.26 -9.09
N ILE A 252 -20.64 -7.94 -9.07
CA ILE A 252 -19.48 -7.03 -8.99
C ILE A 252 -18.77 -7.23 -7.65
N ALA A 253 -19.51 -7.33 -6.54
CA ALA A 253 -18.95 -7.64 -5.23
C ALA A 253 -18.13 -8.93 -5.22
N SER A 254 -18.59 -9.96 -5.92
CA SER A 254 -17.84 -11.22 -6.03
C SER A 254 -16.52 -11.06 -6.80
N ILE A 255 -16.53 -10.28 -7.88
CA ILE A 255 -15.33 -9.98 -8.68
C ILE A 255 -14.32 -9.19 -7.85
N ILE A 256 -14.74 -8.10 -7.20
CA ILE A 256 -13.88 -7.26 -6.37
C ILE A 256 -13.22 -8.08 -5.25
N ARG A 257 -13.98 -8.92 -4.55
CA ARG A 257 -13.45 -9.80 -3.51
C ARG A 257 -12.50 -10.86 -4.07
N PHE A 258 -12.79 -11.41 -5.24
CA PHE A 258 -11.90 -12.35 -5.90
C PHE A 258 -10.55 -11.68 -6.21
N ILE A 259 -10.56 -10.51 -6.87
CA ILE A 259 -9.36 -9.74 -7.18
C ILE A 259 -8.63 -9.35 -5.90
N GLY A 260 -9.33 -8.80 -4.89
CA GLY A 260 -8.74 -8.38 -3.62
C GLY A 260 -8.06 -9.51 -2.85
N ARG A 261 -8.59 -10.75 -2.96
CA ARG A 261 -8.01 -11.95 -2.31
C ARG A 261 -6.86 -12.58 -3.10
N HIS A 262 -6.93 -12.52 -4.43
CA HIS A 262 -5.97 -13.13 -5.36
C HIS A 262 -5.04 -12.11 -6.02
N THR A 263 -4.86 -10.96 -5.38
CA THR A 263 -4.02 -9.85 -5.88
C THR A 263 -2.61 -10.31 -6.26
N LEU A 264 -1.99 -11.13 -5.41
CA LEU A 264 -0.64 -11.64 -5.64
C LEU A 264 -0.59 -12.58 -6.84
N GLU A 265 -1.54 -13.49 -6.93
CA GLU A 265 -1.62 -14.48 -8.00
C GLU A 265 -1.88 -13.79 -9.34
N ILE A 266 -2.78 -12.80 -9.38
CA ILE A 266 -3.07 -12.00 -10.58
C ILE A 266 -1.82 -11.24 -11.03
N TYR A 267 -1.14 -10.54 -10.11
CA TYR A 267 0.10 -9.84 -10.38
C TYR A 267 1.17 -10.78 -10.96
N ALA A 268 1.41 -11.91 -10.28
CA ALA A 268 2.46 -12.85 -10.67
C ALA A 268 2.19 -13.50 -12.04
N ILE A 269 0.95 -13.93 -12.29
CA ILE A 269 0.58 -14.56 -13.57
C ILE A 269 0.68 -13.57 -14.71
N GLN A 270 0.21 -12.35 -14.49
CA GLN A 270 0.22 -11.32 -15.52
C GLN A 270 1.66 -10.90 -15.86
N LEU A 271 2.51 -10.61 -14.86
CA LEU A 271 3.89 -10.21 -15.11
C LEU A 271 4.68 -11.34 -15.77
N ALA A 272 4.64 -12.57 -15.21
CA ALA A 272 5.31 -13.72 -15.80
C ALA A 272 4.79 -14.03 -17.22
N GLY A 273 3.49 -13.87 -17.45
CA GLY A 273 2.89 -14.04 -18.78
C GLY A 273 3.41 -13.02 -19.79
N SER A 274 3.47 -11.74 -19.43
CA SER A 274 4.01 -10.67 -20.29
C SER A 274 5.47 -10.91 -20.63
N GLU A 275 6.31 -11.21 -19.62
CA GLU A 275 7.73 -11.55 -19.80
C GLU A 275 7.93 -12.73 -20.75
N LEU A 276 7.14 -13.80 -20.59
CA LEU A 276 7.24 -14.98 -21.46
C LEU A 276 6.77 -14.67 -22.89
N ILE A 277 5.71 -13.87 -23.06
CA ILE A 277 5.20 -13.49 -24.40
C ILE A 277 6.27 -12.70 -25.15
N VAL A 278 6.87 -11.69 -24.53
CA VAL A 278 7.93 -10.88 -25.15
C VAL A 278 9.14 -11.74 -25.54
N LYS A 279 9.55 -12.69 -24.71
CA LYS A 279 10.70 -13.58 -25.01
C LYS A 279 10.41 -14.59 -26.10
N LEU A 280 9.19 -15.14 -26.15
CA LEU A 280 8.82 -16.20 -27.08
C LEU A 280 8.29 -15.69 -28.41
N VAL A 281 7.77 -14.47 -28.44
CA VAL A 281 7.17 -13.83 -29.63
C VAL A 281 7.72 -12.39 -29.73
N PRO A 282 9.00 -12.23 -30.12
CA PRO A 282 9.65 -10.91 -30.17
C PRO A 282 8.93 -9.90 -31.07
N ASP A 283 8.18 -10.35 -32.06
CA ASP A 283 7.40 -9.49 -32.97
C ASP A 283 6.21 -8.79 -32.32
N LEU A 284 5.86 -9.15 -31.06
CA LEU A 284 4.81 -8.49 -30.28
C LEU A 284 5.35 -7.43 -29.30
N SER A 285 6.65 -7.35 -29.12
CA SER A 285 7.27 -6.27 -28.33
C SER A 285 7.47 -5.05 -29.23
N PRO A 286 7.17 -3.82 -28.75
CA PRO A 286 7.42 -2.58 -29.47
C PRO A 286 8.89 -2.35 -29.78
#